data_5e67b2fd43c62331fba0224495128325
#
_entry.id   5e67b2fd43c62331fba0224495128325
#
_cell.length_a   1.000
_cell.length_b   1.000
_cell.length_c   1.000
_cell.angle_alpha   90.00
_cell.angle_beta   90.00
_cell.angle_gamma   90.00
#
_symmetry.space_group_name_H-M   'P 1'
#
loop_
_entity.id
_entity.type
_entity.pdbx_description
1 polymer ?
#
loop_
_entity_poly.entity_id
_entity_poly.type
_entity_poly.pdbx_seq_one_letter_code
_entity_poly.pdbx_strand_id
1 'polypeptide(L)' 'SHLLVDELKGGDKTIDELVETTRIPFATIAPVMSELLLSGMVSERNERFTLTFPF' A
#
# COMPACT_ATOMS: atom_id res chain seq x y z
N SER A 1 -0.56 -13.76 5.29
CA SER A 1 0.16 -12.74 4.54
C SER A 1 -0.72 -11.53 4.30
N HIS A 2 -0.10 -10.40 4.06
CA HIS A 2 -0.79 -9.14 3.86
C HIS A 2 -0.80 -8.81 2.37
N LEU A 3 -1.97 -8.84 1.77
CA LEU A 3 -2.11 -8.67 0.33
C LEU A 3 -1.55 -7.35 -0.18
N LEU A 4 -1.80 -6.26 0.55
CA LEU A 4 -1.30 -4.94 0.13
C LEU A 4 0.22 -4.86 0.21
N VAL A 5 0.80 -5.42 1.26
CA VAL A 5 2.25 -5.45 1.40
C VAL A 5 2.87 -6.27 0.27
N ASP A 6 2.25 -7.40 -0.05
CA ASP A 6 2.73 -8.26 -1.14
C ASP A 6 2.73 -7.51 -2.48
N GLU A 7 1.69 -6.71 -2.72
CA GLU A 7 1.64 -5.92 -3.95
C GLU A 7 2.75 -4.87 -3.99
N LEU A 8 3.02 -4.24 -2.86
CA LEU A 8 4.05 -3.19 -2.79
C LEU A 8 5.46 -3.76 -2.94
N LYS A 9 5.66 -5.04 -2.64
CA LYS A 9 6.95 -5.68 -2.86
C LYS A 9 7.37 -5.65 -4.32
N GLY A 10 6.40 -5.59 -5.21
CA GLY A 10 6.68 -5.53 -6.65
C GLY A 10 7.04 -4.14 -7.17
N GLY A 11 6.99 -3.12 -6.30
CA GLY A 11 7.30 -1.74 -6.69
C GLY A 11 6.29 -0.77 -6.11
N ASP A 12 6.57 0.52 -6.29
CA ASP A 12 5.69 1.57 -5.81
C ASP A 12 4.34 1.51 -6.51
N LYS A 13 3.29 1.79 -5.76
CA LYS A 13 1.94 1.79 -6.31
C LYS A 13 1.12 2.92 -5.71
N THR A 14 0.21 3.47 -6.52
CA THR A 14 -0.79 4.41 -6.02
C THR A 14 -1.96 3.61 -5.44
N ILE A 15 -2.82 4.28 -4.68
CA ILE A 15 -4.03 3.62 -4.17
C ILE A 15 -4.89 3.11 -5.33
N ASP A 16 -5.00 3.88 -6.40
CA ASP A 16 -5.78 3.45 -7.56
C ASP A 16 -5.24 2.16 -8.16
N GLU A 17 -3.92 2.05 -8.25
CA GLU A 17 -3.29 0.82 -8.74
C GLU A 17 -3.56 -0.35 -7.79
N LEU A 18 -3.52 -0.09 -6.49
CA LEU A 18 -3.82 -1.15 -5.51
C LEU A 18 -5.26 -1.63 -5.62
N VAL A 19 -6.20 -0.69 -5.81
CA VAL A 19 -7.60 -1.07 -6.01
C VAL A 19 -7.73 -1.96 -7.25
N GLU A 20 -7.05 -1.61 -8.33
CA GLU A 20 -7.15 -2.37 -9.57
C GLU A 20 -6.51 -3.76 -9.45
N THR A 21 -5.35 -3.86 -8.82
CA THR A 21 -4.63 -5.13 -8.77
C THR A 21 -5.17 -6.08 -7.72
N THR A 22 -5.65 -5.55 -6.60
CA THR A 22 -6.14 -6.39 -5.51
C THR A 22 -7.64 -6.58 -5.54
N ARG A 23 -8.36 -5.73 -6.29
CA ARG A 23 -9.83 -5.73 -6.33
C ARG A 23 -10.46 -5.40 -4.98
N ILE A 24 -9.70 -4.84 -4.07
CA ILE A 24 -10.22 -4.40 -2.78
C ILE A 24 -10.72 -2.97 -2.94
N PRO A 25 -11.94 -2.66 -2.48
CA PRO A 25 -12.48 -1.30 -2.62
C PRO A 25 -11.62 -0.24 -1.93
N PHE A 26 -11.59 0.95 -2.49
CA PHE A 26 -10.86 2.07 -1.92
C PHE A 26 -11.20 2.29 -0.44
N ALA A 27 -12.48 2.22 -0.10
CA ALA A 27 -12.92 2.44 1.28
C ALA A 27 -12.32 1.44 2.26
N THR A 28 -11.93 0.26 1.78
CA THR A 28 -11.27 -0.75 2.61
C THR A 28 -9.77 -0.54 2.65
N ILE A 29 -9.20 -0.15 1.51
CA ILE A 29 -7.74 0.04 1.40
C ILE A 29 -7.27 1.27 2.18
N ALA A 30 -7.99 2.38 2.09
CA ALA A 30 -7.53 3.64 2.66
C ALA A 30 -7.21 3.55 4.17
N PRO A 31 -8.09 2.99 5.03
CA PRO A 31 -7.74 2.88 6.45
C PRO A 31 -6.56 1.95 6.70
N VAL A 32 -6.42 0.89 5.92
CA VAL A 32 -5.30 -0.03 6.07
C VAL A 32 -3.99 0.68 5.70
N MET A 33 -3.98 1.44 4.61
CA MET A 33 -2.79 2.19 4.21
C MET A 33 -2.43 3.24 5.24
N SER A 34 -3.43 3.88 5.86
CA SER A 34 -3.18 4.83 6.93
C SER A 34 -2.47 4.17 8.11
N GLU A 35 -2.91 2.98 8.50
CA GLU A 35 -2.27 2.23 9.57
C GLU A 35 -0.83 1.86 9.21
N LEU A 36 -0.59 1.45 7.97
CA LEU A 36 0.75 1.10 7.53
C LEU A 36 1.67 2.33 7.53
N LEU A 37 1.15 3.48 7.16
CA LEU A 37 1.90 4.73 7.23
C LEU A 37 2.27 5.08 8.67
N LEU A 38 1.30 4.97 9.58
CA LEU A 38 1.54 5.29 10.99
C LEU A 38 2.53 4.33 11.63
N SER A 39 2.53 3.08 11.22
CA SER A 39 3.45 2.08 11.77
C SER A 39 4.85 2.20 11.17
N GLY A 40 5.01 2.96 10.11
CA GLY A 40 6.31 3.13 9.45
C GLY A 40 6.64 2.03 8.46
N MET A 41 5.71 1.14 8.16
CA MET A 41 5.95 0.05 7.21
C MET A 41 5.95 0.52 5.76
N VAL A 42 5.24 1.61 5.47
CA VAL A 42 5.24 2.21 4.13
C VAL A 42 5.46 3.70 4.25
N SER A 43 5.90 4.30 3.17
CA SER A 43 5.95 5.76 3.06
C SER A 43 5.23 6.19 1.79
N GLU A 44 4.76 7.43 1.79
CA GLU A 44 4.05 7.98 0.65
C GLU A 44 4.85 9.13 0.06
N ARG A 45 4.97 9.12 -1.27
CA ARG A 45 5.63 10.20 -2.00
C ARG A 45 4.91 10.38 -3.33
N ASN A 46 4.42 11.59 -3.60
CA ASN A 46 3.68 11.92 -4.81
C ASN A 46 2.54 10.93 -5.05
N GLU A 47 1.79 10.63 -3.98
CA GLU A 47 0.65 9.71 -3.99
C GLU A 47 1.02 8.26 -4.29
N ARG A 48 2.32 7.92 -4.28
CA ARG A 48 2.76 6.55 -4.47
C ARG A 48 3.25 6.00 -3.14
N PHE A 49 2.84 4.77 -2.86
CA PHE A 49 3.23 4.10 -1.63
C PHE A 49 4.38 3.14 -1.90
N THR A 50 5.34 3.12 -1.00
CA THR A 50 6.49 2.22 -1.12
C THR A 50 6.80 1.63 0.25
N LEU A 51 7.34 0.41 0.26
CA LEU A 51 7.78 -0.21 1.51
C LEU A 51 9.04 0.49 1.99
N THR A 52 9.13 0.70 3.31
CA THR A 52 10.25 1.44 3.89
C THR A 52 11.43 0.54 4.24
N PHE A 53 11.22 -0.76 4.32
CA PHE A 53 12.31 -1.68 4.61
C PHE A 53 12.12 -2.98 3.83
N PRO A 54 13.22 -3.72 3.61
CA PRO A 54 13.14 -4.95 2.84
C PRO A 54 12.43 -6.06 3.60
N PHE A 55 11.76 -6.88 2.87
CA PHE A 55 11.06 -8.04 3.41
C PHE A 55 11.64 -9.31 2.83
#